data_84c50ad9cd92ca5da28474e527506315
#
_entry.id   84c50ad9cd92ca5da28474e527506315
#
_cell.length_a   1.000
_cell.length_b   1.000
_cell.length_c   1.000
_cell.angle_alpha   90.00
_cell.angle_beta   90.00
_cell.angle_gamma   90.00
#
_symmetry.space_group_name_H-M   'P 1'
#
loop_
_entity.id
_entity.type
_entity.pdbx_description
1 polymer ?
#
loop_
_entity_poly.entity_id
_entity_poly.type
_entity_poly.pdbx_seq_one_letter_code
_entity_poly.pdbx_strand_id
1 'polypeptide(L)'
;MASKGETGILTLYSDVQATAVRWLWYPFIAVGKITLLQGDPGDGKSTMMMNLIAELSKGGKLPDGKAVGLSQRVIYQCSEDGVSDTIKPRLEKCGADCRNVAFINEETYSGLTLDDERIRQAIIEFRPRLVVIDPIQAYLGSDSDLQIAGRARKLMQRLGMWASVYDCAIVLIGHLNKKEGTKGLYRSLGSIDVVAAARSVLQVERDPENADVRIVRQIKNSLAPSDGEIRFSITAENGFQWLECEIAQDPAAEPETPNFESKSEKAAYLIKKLLSEGDMRSREIYMRMSDEGISRRTAENTKKELGIRSYRKMRQWYWSIQPEE
;
A
#
# COMPACT_ATOMS: atom_id res chain seq x y z
N MET A 1 12.52 -39.33 -7.76
CA MET A 1 12.29 -38.72 -9.09
C MET A 1 10.79 -38.46 -9.20
N ALA A 2 10.32 -37.29 -8.81
CA ALA A 2 8.94 -36.87 -9.01
C ALA A 2 8.88 -36.11 -10.33
N SER A 3 8.07 -36.58 -11.27
CA SER A 3 7.83 -35.99 -12.58
C SER A 3 7.28 -34.59 -12.40
N LYS A 4 7.91 -33.59 -13.02
CA LYS A 4 7.27 -32.30 -13.27
C LYS A 4 6.04 -32.58 -14.14
N GLY A 5 4.87 -32.61 -13.49
CA GLY A 5 3.59 -32.70 -14.17
C GLY A 5 3.38 -31.49 -15.06
N GLU A 6 2.95 -31.75 -16.25
CA GLU A 6 2.41 -30.81 -17.20
C GLU A 6 1.44 -29.86 -16.48
N THR A 7 1.56 -28.56 -16.70
CA THR A 7 0.63 -27.57 -16.18
C THR A 7 -0.73 -27.77 -16.83
N GLY A 8 -1.56 -28.61 -16.24
CA GLY A 8 -2.94 -28.78 -16.62
C GLY A 8 -3.70 -27.45 -16.46
N ILE A 9 -4.79 -27.27 -17.24
CA ILE A 9 -5.67 -26.08 -17.16
C ILE A 9 -6.31 -25.95 -15.77
N LEU A 10 -6.40 -27.05 -15.03
CA LEU A 10 -7.05 -27.14 -13.72
C LEU A 10 -6.02 -27.36 -12.60
N THR A 11 -6.23 -26.67 -11.50
CA THR A 11 -5.54 -26.92 -10.23
C THR A 11 -6.61 -27.27 -9.19
N LEU A 12 -6.41 -28.33 -8.41
CA LEU A 12 -7.34 -28.71 -7.36
C LEU A 12 -7.17 -27.76 -6.15
N TYR A 13 -8.25 -27.43 -5.51
CA TYR A 13 -8.19 -26.63 -4.26
C TYR A 13 -7.43 -27.34 -3.15
N SER A 14 -7.38 -28.68 -3.13
CA SER A 14 -6.56 -29.46 -2.20
C SER A 14 -5.05 -29.22 -2.35
N ASP A 15 -4.62 -28.80 -3.55
CA ASP A 15 -3.21 -28.57 -3.86
C ASP A 15 -2.79 -27.11 -3.59
N VAL A 16 -3.73 -26.27 -3.18
CA VAL A 16 -3.50 -24.86 -2.85
C VAL A 16 -3.35 -24.69 -1.33
N GLN A 17 -2.22 -24.14 -0.91
CA GLN A 17 -2.02 -23.78 0.49
C GLN A 17 -2.86 -22.54 0.84
N ALA A 18 -3.74 -22.66 1.83
CA ALA A 18 -4.50 -21.52 2.33
C ALA A 18 -3.57 -20.52 3.05
N THR A 19 -3.74 -19.23 2.75
CA THR A 19 -2.99 -18.16 3.40
C THR A 19 -3.95 -17.10 3.93
N ALA A 20 -3.61 -16.47 5.05
CA ALA A 20 -4.38 -15.37 5.60
C ALA A 20 -4.24 -14.12 4.72
N VAL A 21 -5.26 -13.26 4.76
CA VAL A 21 -5.17 -11.93 4.12
C VAL A 21 -4.17 -11.10 4.91
N ARG A 22 -3.18 -10.53 4.22
CA ARG A 22 -2.22 -9.61 4.83
C ARG A 22 -2.71 -8.17 4.67
N TRP A 23 -2.57 -7.38 5.71
CA TRP A 23 -3.05 -6.02 5.78
C TRP A 23 -1.90 -5.03 5.89
N LEU A 24 -2.00 -3.96 5.12
CA LEU A 24 -1.21 -2.77 5.33
C LEU A 24 -1.81 -1.95 6.48
N TRP A 25 -3.12 -1.88 6.51
CA TRP A 25 -3.93 -1.27 7.56
C TRP A 25 -5.26 -2.01 7.69
N TYR A 26 -5.41 -2.80 8.74
CA TYR A 26 -6.62 -3.59 9.00
C TYR A 26 -7.77 -2.71 9.51
N PRO A 27 -9.01 -2.91 9.08
CA PRO A 27 -9.46 -3.77 7.99
C PRO A 27 -9.59 -3.03 6.65
N PHE A 28 -8.92 -1.89 6.48
CA PHE A 28 -9.17 -0.91 5.43
C PHE A 28 -8.35 -1.15 4.15
N ILE A 29 -7.04 -1.45 4.28
CA ILE A 29 -6.12 -1.56 3.15
C ILE A 29 -5.41 -2.91 3.21
N ALA A 30 -5.83 -3.85 2.34
CA ALA A 30 -5.22 -5.17 2.23
C ALA A 30 -4.09 -5.18 1.20
N VAL A 31 -3.00 -5.87 1.52
CA VAL A 31 -1.89 -6.12 0.59
C VAL A 31 -2.33 -7.06 -0.52
N GLY A 32 -1.87 -6.83 -1.74
CA GLY A 32 -2.25 -7.62 -2.91
C GLY A 32 -3.65 -7.32 -3.43
N LYS A 33 -4.29 -6.25 -2.97
CA LYS A 33 -5.67 -5.89 -3.32
C LYS A 33 -5.80 -4.42 -3.65
N ILE A 34 -6.96 -4.07 -4.25
CA ILE A 34 -7.33 -2.69 -4.56
C ILE A 34 -8.32 -2.20 -3.51
N THR A 35 -8.02 -1.03 -2.97
CA THR A 35 -8.91 -0.22 -2.13
C THR A 35 -9.31 1.04 -2.89
N LEU A 36 -10.59 1.38 -2.91
CA LEU A 36 -11.09 2.64 -3.42
C LEU A 36 -11.34 3.60 -2.24
N LEU A 37 -10.78 4.80 -2.31
CA LEU A 37 -11.03 5.90 -1.38
C LEU A 37 -11.81 6.98 -2.10
N GLN A 38 -13.07 7.21 -1.72
CA GLN A 38 -13.96 8.15 -2.39
C GLN A 38 -14.52 9.21 -1.42
N GLY A 39 -15.04 10.29 -1.96
CA GLY A 39 -15.67 11.41 -1.22
C GLY A 39 -15.74 12.65 -2.10
N ASP A 40 -16.45 13.68 -1.63
CA ASP A 40 -16.57 14.93 -2.37
C ASP A 40 -15.22 15.69 -2.46
N PRO A 41 -15.04 16.55 -3.46
CA PRO A 41 -13.87 17.43 -3.53
C PRO A 41 -13.74 18.26 -2.24
N GLY A 42 -12.51 18.37 -1.71
CA GLY A 42 -12.25 19.14 -0.48
C GLY A 42 -12.56 18.42 0.84
N ASP A 43 -12.96 17.14 0.83
CA ASP A 43 -13.17 16.37 2.06
C ASP A 43 -11.88 15.83 2.70
N GLY A 44 -10.72 16.15 2.15
CA GLY A 44 -9.44 15.82 2.77
C GLY A 44 -8.89 14.44 2.45
N LYS A 45 -9.39 13.75 1.40
CA LYS A 45 -8.91 12.42 0.96
C LYS A 45 -7.40 12.37 0.75
N SER A 46 -6.86 13.27 -0.09
CA SER A 46 -5.43 13.36 -0.39
C SER A 46 -4.63 13.72 0.86
N THR A 47 -5.14 14.64 1.70
CA THR A 47 -4.48 15.03 2.96
C THR A 47 -4.39 13.84 3.91
N MET A 48 -5.48 13.09 4.09
CA MET A 48 -5.51 11.87 4.89
C MET A 48 -4.49 10.85 4.37
N MET A 49 -4.47 10.64 3.05
CA MET A 49 -3.55 9.68 2.44
C MET A 49 -2.08 10.11 2.59
N MET A 50 -1.75 11.41 2.45
CA MET A 50 -0.39 11.92 2.67
C MET A 50 0.07 11.70 4.12
N ASN A 51 -0.81 11.85 5.10
CA ASN A 51 -0.49 11.56 6.50
C ASN A 51 -0.28 10.06 6.73
N LEU A 52 -1.08 9.20 6.12
CA LEU A 52 -0.83 7.74 6.15
C LEU A 52 0.51 7.37 5.48
N ILE A 53 0.82 7.97 4.33
CA ILE A 53 2.09 7.80 3.62
C ILE A 53 3.27 8.23 4.52
N ALA A 54 3.12 9.35 5.25
CA ALA A 54 4.14 9.80 6.16
C ALA A 54 4.44 8.77 7.25
N GLU A 55 3.41 8.19 7.87
CA GLU A 55 3.60 7.14 8.88
C GLU A 55 4.21 5.87 8.27
N LEU A 56 3.77 5.44 7.11
CA LEU A 56 4.33 4.29 6.42
C LEU A 56 5.79 4.50 6.03
N SER A 57 6.14 5.66 5.47
CA SER A 57 7.48 5.95 4.93
C SER A 57 8.56 5.99 6.01
N LYS A 58 8.22 6.36 7.23
CA LYS A 58 9.16 6.44 8.37
C LYS A 58 9.08 5.25 9.34
N GLY A 59 8.17 4.28 9.12
CA GLY A 59 7.97 3.17 10.06
C GLY A 59 7.28 3.60 11.35
N GLY A 60 6.42 4.61 11.29
CA GLY A 60 5.71 5.19 12.43
C GLY A 60 4.54 4.35 12.94
N LYS A 61 3.45 5.01 13.30
CA LYS A 61 2.23 4.35 13.80
C LYS A 61 1.04 4.63 12.90
N LEU A 62 0.24 3.61 12.66
CA LEU A 62 -1.07 3.74 12.01
C LEU A 62 -2.07 4.47 12.91
N PRO A 63 -3.21 4.94 12.36
CA PRO A 63 -4.22 5.66 13.14
C PRO A 63 -4.79 4.88 14.31
N ASP A 64 -4.80 3.56 14.26
CA ASP A 64 -5.21 2.64 15.33
C ASP A 64 -4.12 2.42 16.39
N GLY A 65 -3.00 3.14 16.31
CA GLY A 65 -1.85 3.03 17.21
C GLY A 65 -0.90 1.89 16.89
N LYS A 66 -1.24 1.00 15.94
CA LYS A 66 -0.39 -0.13 15.54
C LYS A 66 0.91 0.37 14.91
N ALA A 67 2.04 -0.14 15.38
CA ALA A 67 3.33 0.18 14.80
C ALA A 67 3.46 -0.39 13.37
N VAL A 68 3.92 0.44 12.43
CA VAL A 68 4.27 -0.01 11.07
C VAL A 68 5.53 -0.89 11.12
N GLY A 69 6.42 -0.61 12.05
CA GLY A 69 7.68 -1.32 12.29
C GLY A 69 8.77 -0.88 11.31
N LEU A 70 8.80 -1.44 10.11
CA LEU A 70 9.77 -1.05 9.09
C LEU A 70 9.23 0.07 8.21
N SER A 71 10.13 0.98 7.79
CA SER A 71 9.81 1.98 6.79
C SER A 71 9.33 1.31 5.50
N GLN A 72 8.24 1.82 4.93
CA GLN A 72 7.62 1.27 3.75
C GLN A 72 7.84 2.21 2.56
N ARG A 73 8.09 1.63 1.39
CA ARG A 73 8.16 2.39 0.15
C ARG A 73 6.76 2.61 -0.41
N VAL A 74 6.51 3.82 -0.87
CA VAL A 74 5.22 4.24 -1.42
C VAL A 74 5.41 4.92 -2.76
N ILE A 75 4.60 4.55 -3.76
CA ILE A 75 4.42 5.34 -4.98
C ILE A 75 3.16 6.18 -4.78
N TYR A 76 3.31 7.50 -4.84
CA TYR A 76 2.20 8.44 -4.81
C TYR A 76 2.14 9.20 -6.14
N GLN A 77 1.19 8.82 -6.99
CA GLN A 77 0.99 9.40 -8.31
C GLN A 77 -0.17 10.39 -8.26
N CYS A 78 0.12 11.66 -8.54
CA CYS A 78 -0.86 12.74 -8.59
C CYS A 78 -0.69 13.53 -9.88
N SER A 79 -1.81 13.92 -10.52
CA SER A 79 -1.83 14.69 -11.75
C SER A 79 -2.40 16.09 -11.59
N GLU A 80 -3.04 16.39 -10.46
CA GLU A 80 -3.70 17.68 -10.25
C GLU A 80 -2.75 18.75 -9.69
N ASP A 81 -1.77 18.33 -8.90
CA ASP A 81 -0.87 19.22 -8.16
C ASP A 81 0.58 19.09 -8.66
N GLY A 82 1.32 20.20 -8.67
CA GLY A 82 2.75 20.21 -9.00
C GLY A 82 3.59 19.45 -7.94
N VAL A 83 4.56 18.69 -8.43
CA VAL A 83 5.38 17.86 -7.56
C VAL A 83 6.26 18.70 -6.65
N SER A 84 6.93 19.74 -7.19
CA SER A 84 7.93 20.54 -6.50
C SER A 84 7.35 21.60 -5.56
N ASP A 85 6.23 22.17 -5.93
CA ASP A 85 5.62 23.34 -5.24
C ASP A 85 4.48 22.94 -4.30
N THR A 86 3.87 21.78 -4.52
CA THR A 86 2.67 21.36 -3.78
C THR A 86 2.85 20.00 -3.10
N ILE A 87 3.13 18.93 -3.87
CA ILE A 87 3.14 17.57 -3.34
C ILE A 87 4.28 17.37 -2.34
N LYS A 88 5.52 17.67 -2.76
CA LYS A 88 6.69 17.49 -1.90
C LYS A 88 6.61 18.32 -0.61
N PRO A 89 6.28 19.62 -0.64
CA PRO A 89 6.10 20.39 0.59
C PRO A 89 5.01 19.84 1.52
N ARG A 90 3.92 19.31 0.97
CA ARG A 90 2.85 18.68 1.79
C ARG A 90 3.33 17.39 2.45
N LEU A 91 4.04 16.52 1.71
CA LEU A 91 4.63 15.30 2.27
C LEU A 91 5.64 15.60 3.38
N GLU A 92 6.51 16.59 3.19
CA GLU A 92 7.47 17.04 4.20
C GLU A 92 6.75 17.62 5.43
N LYS A 93 5.70 18.40 5.24
CA LYS A 93 4.87 18.93 6.34
C LYS A 93 4.18 17.82 7.14
N CYS A 94 3.77 16.73 6.48
CA CYS A 94 3.23 15.54 7.15
C CYS A 94 4.32 14.71 7.87
N GLY A 95 5.60 15.03 7.68
CA GLY A 95 6.73 14.31 8.27
C GLY A 95 7.07 13.02 7.54
N ALA A 96 6.81 12.94 6.23
CA ALA A 96 7.18 11.80 5.40
C ALA A 96 8.70 11.70 5.21
N ASP A 97 9.23 10.48 5.21
CA ASP A 97 10.56 10.23 4.69
C ASP A 97 10.50 10.13 3.16
N CYS A 98 10.76 11.26 2.48
CA CYS A 98 10.70 11.36 1.03
C CYS A 98 11.69 10.45 0.29
N ARG A 99 12.66 9.81 0.96
CA ARG A 99 13.52 8.78 0.37
C ARG A 99 12.75 7.49 0.09
N ASN A 100 11.64 7.28 0.78
CA ASN A 100 10.75 6.15 0.66
C ASN A 100 9.45 6.47 -0.11
N VAL A 101 9.32 7.68 -0.67
CA VAL A 101 8.17 8.08 -1.49
C VAL A 101 8.63 8.45 -2.89
N ALA A 102 8.05 7.82 -3.90
CA ALA A 102 8.38 8.04 -5.30
C ALA A 102 7.12 8.34 -6.13
N PHE A 103 7.31 8.85 -7.33
CA PHE A 103 6.28 9.04 -8.34
C PHE A 103 6.83 8.69 -9.73
N ILE A 104 5.95 8.44 -10.70
CA ILE A 104 6.32 8.24 -12.10
C ILE A 104 6.43 9.63 -12.74
N ASN A 105 7.61 9.98 -13.26
CA ASN A 105 7.84 11.28 -13.86
C ASN A 105 7.11 11.38 -15.21
N GLU A 106 6.08 12.21 -15.27
CA GLU A 106 5.27 12.47 -16.47
C GLU A 106 5.82 13.61 -17.33
N GLU A 107 6.77 14.41 -16.84
CA GLU A 107 7.41 15.47 -17.65
C GLU A 107 8.17 14.87 -18.85
N THR A 108 8.78 13.71 -18.65
CA THR A 108 9.50 12.99 -19.71
C THR A 108 8.56 12.15 -20.57
N TYR A 109 7.43 11.70 -20.02
CA TYR A 109 6.51 10.76 -20.64
C TYR A 109 5.06 11.15 -20.32
N SER A 110 4.47 12.06 -21.10
CA SER A 110 3.08 12.49 -20.93
C SER A 110 2.08 11.36 -21.14
N GLY A 111 0.88 11.50 -20.57
CA GLY A 111 -0.27 10.63 -20.84
C GLY A 111 -0.20 9.28 -20.13
N LEU A 112 0.19 9.25 -18.85
CA LEU A 112 0.09 8.03 -18.04
C LEU A 112 -1.39 7.60 -17.91
N THR A 113 -1.67 6.33 -18.14
CA THR A 113 -2.99 5.71 -17.94
C THR A 113 -2.89 4.50 -17.03
N LEU A 114 -4.02 4.04 -16.47
CA LEU A 114 -4.04 2.92 -15.51
C LEU A 114 -3.57 1.58 -16.11
N ASP A 115 -3.59 1.44 -17.42
CA ASP A 115 -3.10 0.27 -18.14
C ASP A 115 -1.66 0.42 -18.65
N ASP A 116 -1.01 1.53 -18.33
CA ASP A 116 0.35 1.79 -18.77
C ASP A 116 1.35 0.86 -18.06
N GLU A 117 2.20 0.25 -18.86
CA GLU A 117 3.23 -0.67 -18.41
C GLU A 117 4.29 0.01 -17.51
N ARG A 118 4.41 1.35 -17.59
CA ARG A 118 5.28 2.15 -16.70
C ARG A 118 4.89 2.00 -15.22
N ILE A 119 3.59 1.83 -14.93
CA ILE A 119 3.14 1.57 -13.55
C ILE A 119 3.74 0.25 -13.06
N ARG A 120 3.64 -0.82 -13.86
CA ARG A 120 4.23 -2.11 -13.51
C ARG A 120 5.75 -2.04 -13.37
N GLN A 121 6.43 -1.33 -14.28
CA GLN A 121 7.89 -1.15 -14.22
C GLN A 121 8.30 -0.40 -12.95
N ALA A 122 7.60 0.67 -12.58
CA ALA A 122 7.83 1.41 -11.35
C ALA A 122 7.64 0.53 -10.10
N ILE A 123 6.61 -0.32 -10.09
CA ILE A 123 6.38 -1.29 -9.01
C ILE A 123 7.55 -2.28 -8.90
N ILE A 124 8.03 -2.81 -10.03
CA ILE A 124 9.16 -3.75 -10.05
C ILE A 124 10.46 -3.10 -9.57
N GLU A 125 10.72 -1.89 -10.03
CA GLU A 125 11.95 -1.15 -9.72
C GLU A 125 11.98 -0.68 -8.26
N PHE A 126 10.92 0.00 -7.83
CA PHE A 126 10.86 0.63 -6.52
C PHE A 126 10.38 -0.32 -5.42
N ARG A 127 9.62 -1.38 -5.76
CA ARG A 127 9.04 -2.37 -4.83
C ARG A 127 8.26 -1.69 -3.70
N PRO A 128 7.25 -0.90 -4.02
CA PRO A 128 6.44 -0.22 -3.02
C PRO A 128 5.58 -1.22 -2.27
N ARG A 129 5.28 -0.92 -1.01
CA ARG A 129 4.23 -1.62 -0.25
C ARG A 129 2.86 -1.02 -0.52
N LEU A 130 2.83 0.25 -0.94
CA LEU A 130 1.62 0.99 -1.29
C LEU A 130 1.82 1.74 -2.59
N VAL A 131 0.84 1.67 -3.48
CA VAL A 131 0.71 2.53 -4.66
C VAL A 131 -0.58 3.33 -4.51
N VAL A 132 -0.51 4.65 -4.60
CA VAL A 132 -1.65 5.55 -4.54
C VAL A 132 -1.77 6.29 -5.86
N ILE A 133 -2.98 6.34 -6.42
CA ILE A 133 -3.29 7.09 -7.64
C ILE A 133 -4.37 8.12 -7.31
N ASP A 134 -4.07 9.41 -7.48
CA ASP A 134 -4.86 10.56 -7.04
C ASP A 134 -4.96 11.67 -8.11
N PRO A 135 -6.14 11.92 -8.66
CA PRO A 135 -7.31 11.07 -8.65
C PRO A 135 -7.30 10.02 -9.77
N ILE A 136 -8.00 8.92 -9.58
CA ILE A 136 -8.12 7.88 -10.61
C ILE A 136 -8.66 8.43 -11.92
N GLN A 137 -9.55 9.43 -11.89
CA GLN A 137 -10.17 10.01 -13.06
C GLN A 137 -9.16 10.53 -14.09
N ALA A 138 -8.07 11.10 -13.62
CA ALA A 138 -7.03 11.66 -14.49
C ALA A 138 -6.26 10.59 -15.29
N TYR A 139 -6.30 9.35 -14.84
CA TYR A 139 -5.55 8.22 -15.40
C TYR A 139 -6.41 7.21 -16.17
N LEU A 140 -7.68 7.54 -16.43
CA LEU A 140 -8.62 6.64 -17.10
C LEU A 140 -8.55 6.68 -18.63
N GLY A 141 -7.80 7.61 -19.22
CA GLY A 141 -7.78 7.86 -20.64
C GLY A 141 -8.96 8.73 -21.12
N SER A 142 -9.30 8.69 -22.41
CA SER A 142 -10.39 9.50 -22.95
C SER A 142 -11.75 9.12 -22.34
N ASP A 143 -12.62 10.11 -22.06
CA ASP A 143 -13.92 9.97 -21.38
C ASP A 143 -14.85 8.89 -21.97
N SER A 144 -14.72 8.56 -23.25
CA SER A 144 -15.46 7.49 -23.92
C SER A 144 -15.13 6.10 -23.40
N ASP A 145 -13.98 5.93 -22.75
CA ASP A 145 -13.42 4.61 -22.46
C ASP A 145 -14.02 3.93 -21.21
N LEU A 146 -14.50 4.70 -20.24
CA LEU A 146 -15.15 4.15 -19.03
C LEU A 146 -16.60 3.73 -19.25
N GLN A 147 -17.28 4.38 -20.21
CA GLN A 147 -18.66 4.08 -20.54
C GLN A 147 -18.77 2.76 -21.33
N ILE A 148 -17.66 2.26 -21.87
CA ILE A 148 -17.64 0.93 -22.49
C ILE A 148 -17.61 -0.11 -21.36
N ALA A 149 -18.77 -0.74 -21.14
CA ALA A 149 -18.91 -1.84 -20.20
C ALA A 149 -17.78 -2.86 -20.41
N GLY A 150 -17.02 -3.14 -19.36
CA GLY A 150 -15.93 -4.11 -19.37
C GLY A 150 -14.51 -3.52 -19.50
N ARG A 151 -14.29 -2.26 -19.94
CA ARG A 151 -12.94 -1.68 -19.97
C ARG A 151 -12.46 -1.34 -18.56
N ALA A 152 -13.26 -0.66 -17.76
CA ALA A 152 -12.96 -0.41 -16.36
C ALA A 152 -12.67 -1.71 -15.61
N ARG A 153 -13.45 -2.77 -15.87
CA ARG A 153 -13.23 -4.09 -15.27
C ARG A 153 -11.87 -4.69 -15.64
N LYS A 154 -11.46 -4.60 -16.92
CA LYS A 154 -10.15 -5.10 -17.37
C LYS A 154 -9.00 -4.32 -16.72
N LEU A 155 -9.11 -2.98 -16.61
CA LEU A 155 -8.13 -2.14 -15.94
C LEU A 155 -7.97 -2.55 -14.46
N MET A 156 -9.09 -2.68 -13.75
CA MET A 156 -9.09 -3.10 -12.35
C MET A 156 -8.56 -4.53 -12.15
N GLN A 157 -8.86 -5.46 -13.07
CA GLN A 157 -8.28 -6.80 -13.03
C GLN A 157 -6.76 -6.77 -13.20
N ARG A 158 -6.25 -5.94 -14.12
CA ARG A 158 -4.81 -5.79 -14.37
C ARG A 158 -4.09 -5.20 -13.16
N LEU A 159 -4.61 -4.12 -12.58
CA LEU A 159 -4.08 -3.52 -11.35
C LEU A 159 -4.12 -4.52 -10.17
N GLY A 160 -5.24 -5.25 -10.01
CA GLY A 160 -5.36 -6.27 -8.99
C GLY A 160 -4.37 -7.42 -9.14
N MET A 161 -4.10 -7.83 -10.39
CA MET A 161 -3.06 -8.81 -10.69
C MET A 161 -1.67 -8.27 -10.30
N TRP A 162 -1.34 -7.03 -10.67
CA TRP A 162 -0.06 -6.43 -10.28
C TRP A 162 0.08 -6.30 -8.76
N ALA A 163 -0.97 -5.84 -8.08
CA ALA A 163 -0.99 -5.78 -6.62
C ALA A 163 -0.65 -7.15 -6.00
N SER A 164 -1.30 -8.21 -6.48
CA SER A 164 -1.12 -9.58 -5.97
C SER A 164 0.27 -10.15 -6.28
N VAL A 165 0.74 -10.00 -7.53
CA VAL A 165 2.03 -10.57 -7.99
C VAL A 165 3.22 -9.86 -7.34
N TYR A 166 3.12 -8.54 -7.15
CA TYR A 166 4.22 -7.72 -6.62
C TYR A 166 4.08 -7.38 -5.14
N ASP A 167 3.10 -7.97 -4.47
CA ASP A 167 2.93 -7.86 -3.01
C ASP A 167 2.79 -6.43 -2.50
N CYS A 168 2.00 -5.60 -3.21
CA CYS A 168 1.70 -4.24 -2.82
C CYS A 168 0.19 -4.00 -2.69
N ALA A 169 -0.21 -3.05 -1.87
CA ALA A 169 -1.58 -2.53 -1.86
C ALA A 169 -1.71 -1.43 -2.93
N ILE A 170 -2.86 -1.34 -3.59
CA ILE A 170 -3.17 -0.23 -4.50
C ILE A 170 -4.39 0.52 -3.95
N VAL A 171 -4.22 1.82 -3.71
CA VAL A 171 -5.31 2.73 -3.34
C VAL A 171 -5.60 3.68 -4.51
N LEU A 172 -6.86 3.70 -4.92
CA LEU A 172 -7.35 4.58 -5.96
C LEU A 172 -8.21 5.66 -5.30
N ILE A 173 -7.84 6.93 -5.43
CA ILE A 173 -8.63 8.04 -4.90
C ILE A 173 -9.57 8.54 -5.97
N GLY A 174 -10.85 8.65 -5.64
CA GLY A 174 -11.88 9.08 -6.58
C GLY A 174 -12.82 10.14 -6.02
N HIS A 175 -13.32 11.01 -6.91
CA HIS A 175 -14.36 11.97 -6.58
C HIS A 175 -15.75 11.38 -6.80
N LEU A 176 -16.70 11.72 -5.92
CA LEU A 176 -18.09 11.33 -6.10
C LEU A 176 -18.75 12.19 -7.19
N ASN A 177 -19.54 11.56 -8.04
CA ASN A 177 -20.34 12.29 -9.01
C ASN A 177 -21.56 12.97 -8.34
N LYS A 178 -21.81 14.25 -8.65
CA LYS A 178 -22.93 15.04 -8.10
C LYS A 178 -24.32 14.66 -8.64
N LYS A 179 -24.50 13.50 -9.30
CA LYS A 179 -25.84 13.09 -9.77
C LYS A 179 -26.72 12.77 -8.58
N GLU A 180 -27.73 13.61 -8.35
CA GLU A 180 -28.79 13.40 -7.38
C GLU A 180 -29.58 12.11 -7.66
N GLY A 181 -29.94 11.37 -6.60
CA GLY A 181 -30.83 10.20 -6.69
C GLY A 181 -30.17 8.83 -6.75
N THR A 182 -28.86 8.71 -6.81
CA THR A 182 -28.17 7.42 -6.76
C THR A 182 -27.74 7.06 -5.34
N LYS A 183 -28.01 5.83 -4.88
CA LYS A 183 -27.56 5.35 -3.54
C LYS A 183 -26.03 5.47 -3.42
N GLY A 184 -25.52 5.89 -2.26
CA GLY A 184 -24.15 6.27 -1.97
C GLY A 184 -23.03 5.38 -2.55
N LEU A 185 -23.24 4.05 -2.60
CA LEU A 185 -22.31 3.09 -3.16
C LEU A 185 -22.06 3.28 -4.68
N TYR A 186 -23.03 3.81 -5.44
CA TYR A 186 -23.01 3.93 -6.90
C TYR A 186 -22.76 5.35 -7.40
N ARG A 187 -22.55 6.32 -6.52
CA ARG A 187 -22.19 7.72 -6.87
C ARG A 187 -20.76 7.86 -7.33
N SER A 188 -19.96 6.81 -7.20
CA SER A 188 -18.54 6.76 -7.47
C SER A 188 -18.27 6.65 -8.98
N LEU A 189 -17.43 7.52 -9.51
CA LEU A 189 -16.67 7.37 -10.77
C LEU A 189 -17.48 7.13 -12.06
N GLY A 190 -18.82 7.13 -12.02
CA GLY A 190 -19.63 6.81 -13.20
C GLY A 190 -19.58 5.34 -13.66
N SER A 191 -18.79 4.48 -13.02
CA SER A 191 -18.68 3.05 -13.33
C SER A 191 -18.87 2.18 -12.08
N ILE A 192 -19.93 1.37 -12.10
CA ILE A 192 -20.19 0.33 -11.10
C ILE A 192 -19.05 -0.69 -11.05
N ASP A 193 -18.37 -0.90 -12.17
CA ASP A 193 -17.31 -1.91 -12.30
C ASP A 193 -16.07 -1.59 -11.46
N VAL A 194 -15.72 -0.32 -11.24
CA VAL A 194 -14.60 0.08 -10.38
C VAL A 194 -14.90 -0.28 -8.93
N VAL A 195 -16.09 0.09 -8.42
CA VAL A 195 -16.54 -0.24 -7.06
C VAL A 195 -16.68 -1.76 -6.88
N ALA A 196 -17.21 -2.45 -7.90
CA ALA A 196 -17.38 -3.91 -7.86
C ALA A 196 -16.03 -4.64 -7.75
N ALA A 197 -15.02 -4.18 -8.47
CA ALA A 197 -13.69 -4.80 -8.50
C ALA A 197 -12.85 -4.51 -7.24
N ALA A 198 -13.04 -3.37 -6.59
CA ALA A 198 -12.36 -3.05 -5.33
C ALA A 198 -12.79 -4.01 -4.22
N ARG A 199 -11.84 -4.46 -3.39
CA ARG A 199 -12.11 -5.34 -2.26
C ARG A 199 -12.50 -4.59 -1.00
N SER A 200 -12.04 -3.36 -0.87
CA SER A 200 -12.41 -2.39 0.17
C SER A 200 -12.80 -1.08 -0.49
N VAL A 201 -13.87 -0.45 -0.01
CA VAL A 201 -14.29 0.89 -0.45
C VAL A 201 -14.51 1.74 0.78
N LEU A 202 -13.73 2.80 0.86
CA LEU A 202 -13.75 3.79 1.93
C LEU A 202 -14.38 5.07 1.40
N GLN A 203 -15.24 5.68 2.21
CA GLN A 203 -15.86 6.96 1.90
C GLN A 203 -15.51 7.98 2.96
N VAL A 204 -14.98 9.12 2.53
CA VAL A 204 -14.70 10.27 3.38
C VAL A 204 -15.87 11.23 3.31
N GLU A 205 -16.37 11.65 4.45
CA GLU A 205 -17.46 12.60 4.60
C GLU A 205 -17.12 13.64 5.68
N ARG A 206 -17.71 14.81 5.59
CA ARG A 206 -17.63 15.79 6.68
C ARG A 206 -18.55 15.36 7.81
N ASP A 207 -18.09 15.54 9.04
CA ASP A 207 -18.98 15.37 10.19
C ASP A 207 -20.06 16.47 10.16
N PRO A 208 -21.37 16.10 10.22
CA PRO A 208 -22.43 17.08 10.17
C PRO A 208 -22.46 18.01 11.40
N GLU A 209 -21.90 17.59 12.52
CA GLU A 209 -21.87 18.34 13.77
C GLU A 209 -20.59 19.19 13.91
N ASN A 210 -19.50 18.81 13.23
CA ASN A 210 -18.23 19.52 13.32
C ASN A 210 -17.55 19.61 11.95
N ALA A 211 -17.57 20.80 11.35
CA ALA A 211 -17.00 21.05 10.01
C ALA A 211 -15.49 20.78 9.89
N ASP A 212 -14.76 20.76 11.01
CA ASP A 212 -13.32 20.47 11.03
C ASP A 212 -13.03 18.97 11.07
N VAL A 213 -14.01 18.15 11.41
CA VAL A 213 -13.89 16.70 11.51
C VAL A 213 -14.32 16.03 10.20
N ARG A 214 -13.63 14.97 9.87
CA ARG A 214 -13.93 14.05 8.75
C ARG A 214 -14.13 12.66 9.28
N ILE A 215 -15.09 11.96 8.70
CA ILE A 215 -15.45 10.60 9.01
C ILE A 215 -15.10 9.73 7.80
N VAL A 216 -14.36 8.66 8.02
CA VAL A 216 -14.06 7.65 6.99
C VAL A 216 -14.85 6.40 7.32
N ARG A 217 -15.81 6.06 6.47
CA ARG A 217 -16.62 4.83 6.61
C ARG A 217 -16.22 3.81 5.57
N GLN A 218 -16.16 2.57 5.99
CA GLN A 218 -15.98 1.46 5.08
C GLN A 218 -17.34 1.00 4.55
N ILE A 219 -17.69 1.42 3.32
CA ILE A 219 -18.98 1.11 2.70
C ILE A 219 -19.00 -0.23 1.95
N LYS A 220 -17.84 -0.86 1.77
CA LYS A 220 -17.69 -2.21 1.26
C LYS A 220 -16.41 -2.84 1.81
N ASN A 221 -16.50 -4.06 2.30
CA ASN A 221 -15.38 -4.92 2.56
C ASN A 221 -15.73 -6.36 2.16
N SER A 222 -14.87 -7.00 1.37
CA SER A 222 -15.06 -8.39 0.93
C SER A 222 -14.08 -9.35 1.63
N LEU A 223 -13.28 -8.88 2.58
CA LEU A 223 -12.14 -9.61 3.14
C LEU A 223 -12.18 -9.70 4.66
N ALA A 224 -12.90 -8.79 5.33
CA ALA A 224 -13.05 -8.74 6.78
C ALA A 224 -14.41 -8.12 7.12
N PRO A 225 -14.89 -8.24 8.37
CA PRO A 225 -16.06 -7.47 8.86
C PRO A 225 -15.84 -5.97 8.65
N SER A 226 -16.93 -5.26 8.30
CA SER A 226 -16.91 -3.80 8.07
C SER A 226 -17.22 -3.07 9.37
N ASP A 227 -16.45 -3.30 10.40
CA ASP A 227 -16.65 -2.68 11.70
C ASP A 227 -15.54 -1.65 11.94
N GLY A 228 -15.93 -0.40 12.06
CA GLY A 228 -15.03 0.68 12.41
C GLY A 228 -15.24 1.94 11.58
N GLU A 229 -15.07 3.05 12.25
CA GLU A 229 -15.10 4.39 11.72
C GLU A 229 -13.79 5.07 12.08
N ILE A 230 -13.16 5.69 11.09
CA ILE A 230 -11.95 6.47 11.32
C ILE A 230 -12.34 7.92 11.31
N ARG A 231 -11.82 8.69 12.25
CA ARG A 231 -12.01 10.13 12.32
C ARG A 231 -10.69 10.87 12.24
N PHE A 232 -10.69 12.00 11.58
CA PHE A 232 -9.56 12.92 11.57
C PHE A 232 -10.09 14.37 11.52
N SER A 233 -9.29 15.29 12.02
CA SER A 233 -9.58 16.72 11.93
C SER A 233 -8.57 17.43 11.02
N ILE A 234 -9.04 18.50 10.37
CA ILE A 234 -8.19 19.43 9.62
C ILE A 234 -8.57 20.83 10.07
N THR A 235 -7.67 21.48 10.82
CA THR A 235 -7.87 22.82 11.32
C THR A 235 -6.75 23.77 10.85
N ALA A 236 -7.02 25.05 10.83
CA ALA A 236 -5.98 26.04 10.51
C ALA A 236 -4.88 26.09 11.58
N GLU A 237 -5.24 25.86 12.85
CA GLU A 237 -4.34 25.96 13.99
C GLU A 237 -3.43 24.71 14.13
N ASN A 238 -4.03 23.51 14.11
CA ASN A 238 -3.33 22.27 14.42
C ASN A 238 -3.02 21.42 13.18
N GLY A 239 -3.47 21.84 11.98
CA GLY A 239 -3.33 21.08 10.76
C GLY A 239 -4.15 19.79 10.79
N PHE A 240 -3.57 18.72 10.27
CA PHE A 240 -4.19 17.38 10.27
C PHE A 240 -3.88 16.64 11.56
N GLN A 241 -4.91 16.01 12.14
CA GLN A 241 -4.77 15.13 13.30
C GLN A 241 -5.68 13.91 13.17
N TRP A 242 -5.13 12.71 13.40
CA TRP A 242 -5.94 11.52 13.63
C TRP A 242 -6.68 11.67 14.96
N LEU A 243 -7.95 11.33 14.96
CA LEU A 243 -8.75 11.23 16.19
C LEU A 243 -8.82 9.77 16.63
N GLU A 244 -9.29 9.52 17.85
CA GLU A 244 -9.42 8.16 18.35
C GLU A 244 -10.33 7.32 17.42
N CYS A 245 -9.87 6.12 17.10
CA CYS A 245 -10.58 5.17 16.28
C CYS A 245 -10.78 3.88 17.09
N GLU A 246 -12.01 3.46 17.25
CA GLU A 246 -12.32 2.11 17.71
C GLU A 246 -12.35 1.18 16.49
N ILE A 247 -11.27 0.44 16.30
CA ILE A 247 -11.14 -0.52 15.21
C ILE A 247 -10.91 -1.90 15.80
N ALA A 248 -11.60 -2.91 15.27
CA ALA A 248 -11.36 -4.29 15.64
C ALA A 248 -9.88 -4.66 15.36
N GLN A 249 -9.30 -5.47 16.23
CA GLN A 249 -7.92 -5.95 16.04
C GLN A 249 -7.88 -6.95 14.88
N ASP A 250 -6.80 -6.89 14.09
CA ASP A 250 -6.52 -7.87 13.05
C ASP A 250 -6.32 -9.26 13.69
N PRO A 251 -7.18 -10.26 13.42
CA PRO A 251 -7.05 -11.58 14.02
C PRO A 251 -5.80 -12.34 13.57
N ALA A 252 -5.18 -11.90 12.47
CA ALA A 252 -3.93 -12.45 11.94
C ALA A 252 -2.73 -11.51 12.19
N ALA A 253 -2.90 -10.52 13.07
CA ALA A 253 -1.82 -9.59 13.38
C ALA A 253 -0.61 -10.34 13.96
N GLU A 254 0.55 -10.17 13.33
CA GLU A 254 1.80 -10.55 13.97
C GLU A 254 1.95 -9.77 15.29
N PRO A 255 2.54 -10.37 16.33
CA PRO A 255 2.80 -9.66 17.58
C PRO A 255 3.56 -8.35 17.28
N GLU A 256 3.27 -7.32 18.09
CA GLU A 256 3.89 -6.00 17.95
C GLU A 256 5.40 -6.12 17.76
N THR A 257 5.95 -5.28 16.88
CA THR A 257 7.40 -5.26 16.64
C THR A 257 8.11 -5.07 17.98
N PRO A 258 9.02 -5.96 18.37
CA PRO A 258 9.69 -5.86 19.67
C PRO A 258 10.40 -4.51 19.81
N ASN A 259 10.38 -3.96 21.01
CA ASN A 259 11.22 -2.81 21.34
C ASN A 259 12.66 -3.31 21.43
N PHE A 260 13.51 -2.88 20.50
CA PHE A 260 14.88 -3.37 20.41
C PHE A 260 15.79 -2.55 21.33
N GLU A 261 16.51 -3.22 22.21
CA GLU A 261 17.50 -2.58 23.08
C GLU A 261 18.79 -2.21 22.32
N SER A 262 19.04 -2.86 21.19
CA SER A 262 20.25 -2.64 20.39
C SER A 262 20.01 -2.67 18.89
N LYS A 263 20.91 -1.99 18.15
CA LYS A 263 20.92 -2.07 16.67
C LYS A 263 21.16 -3.49 16.14
N SER A 264 21.85 -4.33 16.91
CA SER A 264 22.11 -5.73 16.54
C SER A 264 20.84 -6.57 16.68
N GLU A 265 20.06 -6.39 17.73
CA GLU A 265 18.75 -7.04 17.87
C GLU A 265 17.79 -6.63 16.77
N LYS A 266 17.71 -5.31 16.49
CA LYS A 266 16.92 -4.81 15.36
C LYS A 266 17.38 -5.45 14.05
N ALA A 267 18.69 -5.57 13.82
CA ALA A 267 19.25 -6.22 12.64
C ALA A 267 18.88 -7.70 12.55
N ALA A 268 18.94 -8.44 13.67
CA ALA A 268 18.60 -9.85 13.72
C ALA A 268 17.13 -10.09 13.41
N TYR A 269 16.24 -9.31 14.00
CA TYR A 269 14.81 -9.35 13.70
C TYR A 269 14.54 -9.06 12.21
N LEU A 270 15.16 -8.02 11.66
CA LEU A 270 15.00 -7.62 10.28
C LEU A 270 15.47 -8.68 9.30
N ILE A 271 16.65 -9.25 9.53
CA ILE A 271 17.18 -10.31 8.66
C ILE A 271 16.24 -11.52 8.67
N LYS A 272 15.80 -11.96 9.84
CA LYS A 272 14.84 -13.07 9.97
C LYS A 272 13.54 -12.77 9.23
N LYS A 273 12.98 -11.57 9.44
CA LYS A 273 11.74 -11.13 8.77
C LYS A 273 11.89 -11.04 7.25
N LEU A 274 12.99 -10.50 6.74
CA LEU A 274 13.25 -10.38 5.31
C LEU A 274 13.46 -11.74 4.64
N LEU A 275 13.98 -12.71 5.35
CA LEU A 275 14.26 -14.05 4.84
C LEU A 275 13.17 -15.08 5.17
N SER A 276 12.13 -14.71 5.94
CA SER A 276 11.01 -15.61 6.25
C SER A 276 10.17 -15.98 5.02
N GLU A 277 10.16 -15.14 4.00
CA GLU A 277 9.44 -15.38 2.75
C GLU A 277 10.34 -16.02 1.66
N GLY A 278 11.59 -16.32 1.99
CA GLY A 278 12.55 -16.95 1.09
C GLY A 278 13.86 -16.19 0.94
N ASP A 279 14.70 -16.70 0.07
CA ASP A 279 16.03 -16.13 -0.19
C ASP A 279 15.95 -14.75 -0.83
N MET A 280 16.73 -13.80 -0.33
CA MET A 280 16.74 -12.42 -0.80
C MET A 280 18.14 -11.99 -1.27
N ARG A 281 18.20 -11.07 -2.28
CA ARG A 281 19.48 -10.51 -2.74
C ARG A 281 20.17 -9.73 -1.65
N SER A 282 21.46 -9.95 -1.44
CA SER A 282 22.23 -9.27 -0.39
C SER A 282 22.20 -7.75 -0.52
N ARG A 283 22.23 -7.22 -1.77
CA ARG A 283 22.12 -5.78 -2.03
C ARG A 283 20.81 -5.20 -1.50
N GLU A 284 19.72 -5.93 -1.61
CA GLU A 284 18.41 -5.50 -1.14
C GLU A 284 18.32 -5.52 0.38
N ILE A 285 18.89 -6.57 1.01
CA ILE A 285 18.98 -6.63 2.47
C ILE A 285 19.79 -5.45 3.01
N TYR A 286 20.96 -5.14 2.44
CA TYR A 286 21.76 -3.99 2.86
C TYR A 286 21.02 -2.66 2.69
N MET A 287 20.26 -2.51 1.61
CA MET A 287 19.47 -1.31 1.38
C MET A 287 18.39 -1.15 2.45
N ARG A 288 17.62 -2.21 2.72
CA ARG A 288 16.62 -2.23 3.80
C ARG A 288 17.24 -1.95 5.18
N MET A 289 18.41 -2.52 5.45
CA MET A 289 19.15 -2.25 6.70
C MET A 289 19.57 -0.79 6.81
N SER A 290 20.07 -0.21 5.72
CA SER A 290 20.47 1.20 5.67
C SER A 290 19.28 2.14 5.91
N ASP A 291 18.13 1.84 5.31
CA ASP A 291 16.89 2.59 5.50
C ASP A 291 16.46 2.60 6.98
N GLU A 292 16.79 1.54 7.72
CA GLU A 292 16.52 1.40 9.15
C GLU A 292 17.66 1.90 10.06
N GLY A 293 18.64 2.60 9.50
CA GLY A 293 19.78 3.15 10.24
C GLY A 293 20.76 2.10 10.75
N ILE A 294 20.76 0.90 10.14
CA ILE A 294 21.66 -0.20 10.47
C ILE A 294 22.82 -0.20 9.48
N SER A 295 24.06 -0.12 10.02
CA SER A 295 25.25 -0.11 9.20
C SER A 295 25.47 -1.49 8.52
N ARG A 296 26.11 -1.48 7.34
CA ARG A 296 26.50 -2.72 6.66
C ARG A 296 27.35 -3.64 7.56
N ARG A 297 28.22 -3.07 8.39
CA ARG A 297 29.06 -3.81 9.35
C ARG A 297 28.18 -4.54 10.39
N THR A 298 27.17 -3.88 10.93
CA THR A 298 26.23 -4.48 11.86
C THR A 298 25.45 -5.61 11.18
N ALA A 299 24.95 -5.39 9.96
CA ALA A 299 24.22 -6.40 9.19
C ALA A 299 25.09 -7.66 8.94
N GLU A 300 26.37 -7.50 8.57
CA GLU A 300 27.29 -8.62 8.33
C GLU A 300 27.64 -9.38 9.63
N ASN A 301 27.82 -8.68 10.75
CA ASN A 301 28.08 -9.33 12.02
C ASN A 301 26.86 -10.15 12.45
N THR A 302 25.67 -9.54 12.42
CA THR A 302 24.43 -10.22 12.78
C THR A 302 24.12 -11.39 11.86
N LYS A 303 24.41 -11.26 10.55
CA LYS A 303 24.33 -12.39 9.61
C LYS A 303 25.14 -13.58 10.03
N LYS A 304 26.39 -13.36 10.48
CA LYS A 304 27.27 -14.44 10.98
C LYS A 304 26.73 -15.06 12.26
N GLU A 305 26.24 -14.23 13.21
CA GLU A 305 25.64 -14.70 14.45
C GLU A 305 24.39 -15.57 14.22
N LEU A 306 23.60 -15.23 13.18
CA LEU A 306 22.41 -15.97 12.80
C LEU A 306 22.70 -17.20 11.91
N GLY A 307 23.94 -17.47 11.55
CA GLY A 307 24.30 -18.59 10.68
C GLY A 307 23.77 -18.47 9.25
N ILE A 308 23.41 -17.26 8.80
CA ILE A 308 22.85 -17.01 7.47
C ILE A 308 23.88 -17.30 6.39
N ARG A 309 23.55 -18.16 5.43
CA ARG A 309 24.39 -18.46 4.28
C ARG A 309 24.30 -17.41 3.17
N SER A 310 25.39 -17.24 2.45
CA SER A 310 25.39 -16.52 1.18
C SER A 310 25.75 -17.46 0.04
N TYR A 311 25.00 -17.34 -1.04
CA TYR A 311 25.29 -18.06 -2.27
C TYR A 311 25.13 -17.15 -3.50
N ARG A 312 25.72 -17.56 -4.62
CA ARG A 312 25.69 -16.78 -5.86
C ARG A 312 24.77 -17.44 -6.88
N LYS A 313 23.78 -16.67 -7.39
CA LYS A 313 22.87 -17.09 -8.44
C LYS A 313 22.78 -15.99 -9.50
N MET A 314 22.91 -16.32 -10.79
CA MET A 314 22.88 -15.36 -11.91
C MET A 314 23.76 -14.10 -11.68
N ARG A 315 25.01 -14.30 -11.27
CA ARG A 315 25.99 -13.24 -10.94
C ARG A 315 25.63 -12.33 -9.78
N GLN A 316 24.62 -12.68 -8.97
CA GLN A 316 24.17 -11.89 -7.80
C GLN A 316 24.30 -12.73 -6.53
N TRP A 317 24.57 -12.06 -5.39
CA TRP A 317 24.63 -12.69 -4.10
C TRP A 317 23.28 -12.70 -3.43
N TYR A 318 22.92 -13.83 -2.82
CA TYR A 318 21.70 -14.05 -2.05
C TYR A 318 22.05 -14.47 -0.63
N TRP A 319 21.18 -14.14 0.31
CA TRP A 319 21.19 -14.67 1.65
C TRP A 319 20.05 -15.66 1.80
N SER A 320 20.30 -16.73 2.60
CA SER A 320 19.34 -17.80 2.86
C SER A 320 19.44 -18.25 4.32
N ILE A 321 18.28 -18.43 4.96
CA ILE A 321 18.19 -19.10 6.26
C ILE A 321 18.22 -20.61 5.99
N GLN A 322 19.11 -21.36 6.67
CA GLN A 322 19.03 -22.82 6.65
C GLN A 322 17.77 -23.26 7.38
N PRO A 323 17.01 -24.26 6.86
CA PRO A 323 16.05 -24.97 7.71
C PRO A 323 16.83 -25.59 8.88
N GLU A 324 16.30 -25.44 10.08
CA GLU A 324 16.73 -26.23 11.22
C GLU A 324 16.50 -27.70 10.85
N GLU A 325 17.56 -28.53 10.87
CA GLU A 325 17.49 -29.97 10.67
C GLU A 325 16.73 -30.63 11.83
#